data_6e2712ed3589fdcf4cc28517fe664df1
#
_entry.id   6e2712ed3589fdcf4cc28517fe664df1
#
_cell.length_a   1.000
_cell.length_b   1.000
_cell.length_c   1.000
_cell.angle_alpha   90.00
_cell.angle_beta   90.00
_cell.angle_gamma   90.00
#
_symmetry.space_group_name_H-M   'P 1'
#
loop_
_entity.id
_entity.type
_entity.pdbx_description
1 polymer ?
#
loop_
_entity_poly.entity_id
_entity_poly.type
_entity_poly.pdbx_seq_one_letter_code
_entity_poly.pdbx_strand_id
1 'polypeptide(L)'
;SIGCYGAYLADGSEYRGDYGLTATQLRDWHRPRVEILGSSGADLLACETIPCLLEAEALVTLLADFPQTPAWLSFSCKDDRHLCHGEPLRRAVELANASPNVVAVGVNCTAPRFVEGLLASVADIARKPLLVYPNSGEAWD
;
A
#
# COMPACT_ATOMS: atom_id res chain seq x y z
N SER A 1 0.20 7.93 -9.60
CA SER A 1 0.41 6.73 -8.78
C SER A 1 1.78 6.77 -8.11
N ILE A 2 1.84 6.30 -6.87
CA ILE A 2 3.05 6.00 -6.12
C ILE A 2 3.14 4.48 -6.03
N GLY A 3 3.90 3.86 -6.91
CA GLY A 3 4.18 2.43 -6.86
C GLY A 3 5.20 2.08 -5.77
N CYS A 4 5.25 0.81 -5.37
CA CYS A 4 6.20 0.33 -4.36
C CYS A 4 7.65 0.29 -4.89
N TYR A 5 8.60 0.25 -3.96
CA TYR A 5 10.02 0.13 -4.28
C TYR A 5 10.32 -1.16 -5.08
N GLY A 6 9.66 -2.26 -4.74
CA GLY A 6 9.83 -3.54 -5.43
C GLY A 6 9.48 -3.48 -6.91
N ALA A 7 8.45 -2.73 -7.30
CA ALA A 7 8.08 -2.55 -8.70
C ALA A 7 9.17 -1.82 -9.50
N TYR A 8 9.91 -0.90 -8.86
CA TYR A 8 11.04 -0.22 -9.49
C TYR A 8 12.20 -1.19 -9.78
N LEU A 9 12.42 -2.20 -8.93
CA LEU A 9 13.49 -3.19 -9.13
C LEU A 9 13.22 -4.09 -10.33
N ALA A 10 11.95 -4.25 -10.75
CA ALA A 10 11.54 -5.07 -11.90
C ALA A 10 12.03 -6.54 -11.84
N ASP A 11 12.07 -7.11 -10.63
CA ASP A 11 12.56 -8.47 -10.36
C ASP A 11 11.55 -9.32 -9.54
N GLY A 12 10.29 -8.86 -9.44
CA GLY A 12 9.24 -9.50 -8.64
C GLY A 12 9.29 -9.16 -7.15
N SER A 13 10.12 -8.22 -6.72
CA SER A 13 10.20 -7.78 -5.32
C SER A 13 8.92 -7.14 -4.81
N GLU A 14 8.05 -6.62 -5.70
CA GLU A 14 6.70 -6.14 -5.40
C GLU A 14 5.79 -7.21 -4.80
N TYR A 15 6.12 -8.48 -4.97
CA TYR A 15 5.39 -9.62 -4.40
C TYR A 15 6.10 -10.26 -3.19
N ARG A 16 7.23 -9.69 -2.73
CA ARG A 16 8.00 -10.17 -1.57
C ARG A 16 8.12 -9.14 -0.45
N GLY A 17 8.51 -7.90 -0.79
CA GLY A 17 8.66 -6.81 0.18
C GLY A 17 9.94 -6.85 1.03
N ASP A 18 10.87 -7.75 0.74
CA ASP A 18 12.12 -7.94 1.48
C ASP A 18 13.29 -7.20 0.83
N TYR A 19 13.24 -5.88 0.86
CA TYR A 19 14.19 -5.03 0.13
C TYR A 19 15.55 -4.83 0.80
N GLY A 20 15.70 -5.21 2.06
CA GLY A 20 16.89 -4.91 2.86
C GLY A 20 17.09 -3.41 3.16
N LEU A 21 16.05 -2.60 3.00
CA LEU A 21 16.05 -1.17 3.28
C LEU A 21 15.39 -0.85 4.61
N THR A 22 15.81 0.25 5.22
CA THR A 22 15.14 0.83 6.39
C THR A 22 13.93 1.68 5.99
N ALA A 23 13.01 1.95 6.92
CA ALA A 23 11.90 2.86 6.71
C ALA A 23 12.38 4.27 6.27
N THR A 24 13.49 4.76 6.83
CA THR A 24 14.08 6.04 6.43
C THR A 24 14.54 6.03 4.98
N GLN A 25 15.23 4.98 4.54
CA GLN A 25 15.68 4.85 3.15
C GLN A 25 14.51 4.77 2.18
N LEU A 26 13.46 4.00 2.51
CA LEU A 26 12.24 3.94 1.71
C LEU A 26 11.51 5.29 1.64
N ARG A 27 11.39 6.00 2.76
CA ARG A 27 10.81 7.34 2.82
C ARG A 27 11.59 8.31 1.91
N ASP A 28 12.91 8.32 2.01
CA ASP A 28 13.76 9.24 1.25
C ASP A 28 13.73 8.91 -0.26
N TRP A 29 13.60 7.63 -0.61
CA TRP A 29 13.42 7.20 -1.98
C TRP A 29 12.06 7.63 -2.58
N HIS A 30 10.98 7.58 -1.79
CA HIS A 30 9.65 8.00 -2.24
C HIS A 30 9.49 9.52 -2.30
N ARG A 31 10.25 10.28 -1.49
CA ARG A 31 10.06 11.73 -1.32
C ARG A 31 10.02 12.51 -2.62
N PRO A 32 10.97 12.40 -3.57
CA PRO A 32 10.94 13.20 -4.79
C PRO A 32 9.67 12.96 -5.62
N ARG A 33 9.17 11.73 -5.63
CA ARG A 33 7.97 11.35 -6.38
C ARG A 33 6.71 11.91 -5.73
N VAL A 34 6.62 11.86 -4.40
CA VAL A 34 5.50 12.45 -3.65
C VAL A 34 5.47 13.98 -3.83
N GLU A 35 6.64 14.65 -3.79
CA GLU A 35 6.76 16.10 -4.02
C GLU A 35 6.26 16.51 -5.40
N ILE A 36 6.73 15.84 -6.45
CA ILE A 36 6.34 16.12 -7.83
C ILE A 36 4.85 15.86 -8.06
N LEU A 37 4.36 14.70 -7.66
CA LEU A 37 2.97 14.31 -7.90
C LEU A 37 1.99 15.07 -7.00
N GLY A 38 2.36 15.38 -5.76
CA GLY A 38 1.57 16.21 -4.87
C GLY A 38 1.39 17.65 -5.39
N SER A 39 2.36 18.14 -6.16
CA SER A 39 2.31 19.48 -6.78
C SER A 39 1.69 19.47 -8.19
N SER A 40 1.31 18.31 -8.72
CA SER A 40 0.85 18.17 -10.12
C SER A 40 -0.58 18.62 -10.37
N GLY A 41 -1.35 18.94 -9.33
CA GLY A 41 -2.78 19.22 -9.42
C GLY A 41 -3.65 17.94 -9.38
N ALA A 42 -3.07 16.78 -9.06
CA ALA A 42 -3.84 15.57 -8.84
C ALA A 42 -4.73 15.71 -7.59
N ASP A 43 -5.97 15.22 -7.66
CA ASP A 43 -6.92 15.29 -6.54
C ASP A 43 -6.48 14.41 -5.36
N LEU A 44 -5.80 13.30 -5.63
CA LEU A 44 -5.21 12.42 -4.63
C LEU A 44 -4.11 11.54 -5.21
N LEU A 45 -3.28 10.96 -4.35
CA LEU A 45 -2.24 10.02 -4.72
C LEU A 45 -2.68 8.57 -4.45
N ALA A 46 -2.42 7.68 -5.42
CA ALA A 46 -2.57 6.24 -5.25
C ALA A 46 -1.24 5.64 -4.77
N CYS A 47 -1.09 5.36 -3.49
CA CYS A 47 0.01 4.57 -2.96
C CYS A 47 -0.40 3.10 -3.04
N GLU A 48 0.05 2.40 -4.08
CA GLU A 48 -0.55 1.12 -4.48
C GLU A 48 0.48 0.00 -4.65
N THR A 49 -0.01 -1.23 -4.56
CA THR A 49 0.78 -2.47 -4.68
C THR A 49 1.87 -2.56 -3.61
N ILE A 50 1.56 -2.07 -2.41
CA ILE A 50 2.51 -2.06 -1.28
C ILE A 50 2.56 -3.47 -0.69
N PRO A 51 3.72 -4.15 -0.70
CA PRO A 51 3.80 -5.56 -0.31
C PRO A 51 4.13 -5.79 1.16
N CYS A 52 4.55 -4.76 1.90
CA CYS A 52 5.01 -4.87 3.27
C CYS A 52 4.61 -3.68 4.14
N LEU A 53 4.50 -3.92 5.44
CA LEU A 53 4.13 -2.90 6.41
C LEU A 53 5.20 -1.80 6.53
N LEU A 54 6.48 -2.17 6.44
CA LEU A 54 7.60 -1.23 6.54
C LEU A 54 7.52 -0.10 5.50
N GLU A 55 7.18 -0.43 4.27
CA GLU A 55 7.04 0.56 3.19
C GLU A 55 5.79 1.43 3.41
N ALA A 56 4.69 0.83 3.89
CA ALA A 56 3.49 1.59 4.25
C ALA A 56 3.76 2.60 5.36
N GLU A 57 4.53 2.23 6.40
CA GLU A 57 4.95 3.13 7.48
C GLU A 57 5.80 4.28 6.95
N ALA A 58 6.73 3.99 6.04
CA ALA A 58 7.56 5.01 5.39
C ALA A 58 6.71 6.01 4.59
N LEU A 59 5.74 5.52 3.82
CA LEU A 59 4.83 6.34 3.03
C LEU A 59 3.91 7.19 3.91
N VAL A 60 3.32 6.63 4.96
CA VAL A 60 2.46 7.38 5.90
C VAL A 60 3.23 8.48 6.59
N THR A 61 4.46 8.19 7.03
CA THR A 61 5.34 9.18 7.64
C THR A 61 5.67 10.31 6.66
N LEU A 62 5.95 9.96 5.41
CA LEU A 62 6.22 10.96 4.36
C LEU A 62 4.99 11.79 4.05
N LEU A 63 3.80 11.18 3.91
CA LEU A 63 2.55 11.89 3.62
C LEU A 63 2.17 12.91 4.70
N ALA A 64 2.60 12.71 5.94
CA ALA A 64 2.39 13.67 7.03
C ALA A 64 3.09 15.03 6.77
N ASP A 65 4.16 15.03 5.98
CA ASP A 65 4.83 16.26 5.54
C ASP A 65 4.02 17.03 4.45
N PHE A 66 2.99 16.39 3.89
CA PHE A 66 2.14 16.91 2.80
C PHE A 66 0.66 16.90 3.20
N PRO A 67 0.23 17.66 4.22
CA PRO A 67 -1.10 17.55 4.81
C PRO A 67 -2.25 17.92 3.86
N GLN A 68 -1.96 18.60 2.75
CA GLN A 68 -2.94 18.97 1.73
C GLN A 68 -3.06 17.93 0.59
N THR A 69 -2.28 16.85 0.64
CA THR A 69 -2.26 15.83 -0.39
C THR A 69 -2.90 14.54 0.13
N PRO A 70 -4.19 14.28 -0.16
CA PRO A 70 -4.82 13.02 0.23
C PRO A 70 -4.25 11.86 -0.55
N ALA A 71 -4.29 10.68 0.04
CA ALA A 71 -3.84 9.45 -0.62
C ALA A 71 -4.71 8.26 -0.21
N TRP A 72 -4.75 7.22 -1.02
CA TRP A 72 -5.12 5.89 -0.52
C TRP A 72 -3.90 5.01 -0.36
N LEU A 73 -4.02 3.98 0.48
CA LEU A 73 -3.06 2.89 0.58
C LEU A 73 -3.70 1.60 0.04
N SER A 74 -3.01 0.92 -0.85
CA SER A 74 -3.46 -0.35 -1.41
C SER A 74 -2.33 -1.37 -1.39
N PHE A 75 -2.65 -2.58 -0.97
CA PHE A 75 -1.69 -3.62 -0.64
C PHE A 75 -1.80 -4.82 -1.57
N SER A 76 -0.66 -5.39 -1.95
CA SER A 76 -0.59 -6.71 -2.56
C SER A 76 -0.52 -7.79 -1.47
N CYS A 77 -1.33 -8.84 -1.60
CA CYS A 77 -1.50 -9.88 -0.60
C CYS A 77 -1.23 -11.27 -1.19
N LYS A 78 -0.63 -12.14 -0.38
CA LYS A 78 -0.27 -13.51 -0.79
C LYS A 78 -1.34 -14.55 -0.47
N ASP A 79 -2.26 -14.23 0.42
CA ASP A 79 -3.35 -15.07 0.86
C ASP A 79 -4.55 -14.23 1.33
N ASP A 80 -5.53 -14.84 1.98
CA ASP A 80 -6.76 -14.20 2.45
C ASP A 80 -6.61 -13.38 3.74
N ARG A 81 -5.38 -13.18 4.24
CA ARG A 81 -5.10 -12.47 5.51
C ARG A 81 -3.84 -11.63 5.51
N HIS A 82 -2.83 -11.96 4.69
CA HIS A 82 -1.49 -11.41 4.82
C HIS A 82 -1.03 -10.65 3.57
N LEU A 83 -0.29 -9.57 3.81
CA LEU A 83 0.50 -8.90 2.79
C LEU A 83 1.50 -9.88 2.15
N CYS A 84 2.03 -9.54 0.99
CA CYS A 84 3.01 -10.39 0.32
C CYS A 84 4.21 -10.71 1.20
N HIS A 85 4.70 -9.76 1.98
CA HIS A 85 5.82 -9.97 2.91
C HIS A 85 5.46 -10.86 4.11
N GLY A 86 4.20 -10.85 4.57
CA GLY A 86 3.71 -11.76 5.61
C GLY A 86 3.01 -11.12 6.79
N GLU A 87 3.01 -9.80 6.90
CA GLU A 87 2.28 -9.11 7.97
C GLU A 87 0.77 -9.22 7.73
N PRO A 88 -0.06 -9.29 8.79
CA PRO A 88 -1.50 -9.27 8.63
C PRO A 88 -1.99 -7.96 7.99
N LEU A 89 -2.91 -8.03 7.02
CA LEU A 89 -3.58 -6.86 6.42
C LEU A 89 -4.19 -5.95 7.50
N ARG A 90 -4.64 -6.53 8.60
CA ARG A 90 -5.19 -5.82 9.74
C ARG A 90 -4.26 -4.73 10.28
N ARG A 91 -2.95 -5.00 10.36
CA ARG A 91 -1.96 -4.02 10.79
C ARG A 91 -1.86 -2.83 9.81
N ALA A 92 -1.95 -3.11 8.52
CA ALA A 92 -1.95 -2.08 7.49
C ALA A 92 -3.22 -1.19 7.54
N VAL A 93 -4.38 -1.78 7.82
CA VAL A 93 -5.63 -1.03 8.01
C VAL A 93 -5.58 -0.18 9.29
N GLU A 94 -5.02 -0.68 10.39
CA GLU A 94 -4.80 0.09 11.62
C GLU A 94 -3.91 1.31 11.37
N LEU A 95 -2.81 1.13 10.62
CA LEU A 95 -1.91 2.21 10.21
C LEU A 95 -2.66 3.26 9.36
N ALA A 96 -3.45 2.83 8.38
CA ALA A 96 -4.26 3.72 7.55
C ALA A 96 -5.30 4.49 8.36
N ASN A 97 -5.98 3.83 9.30
CA ASN A 97 -6.96 4.46 10.19
C ASN A 97 -6.35 5.60 11.02
N ALA A 98 -5.10 5.43 11.48
CA ALA A 98 -4.38 6.40 12.28
C ALA A 98 -3.82 7.58 11.46
N SER A 99 -3.84 7.50 10.13
CA SER A 99 -3.18 8.46 9.23
C SER A 99 -4.19 9.44 8.63
N PRO A 100 -4.19 10.73 9.02
CA PRO A 100 -5.21 11.70 8.58
C PRO A 100 -5.28 11.85 7.04
N ASN A 101 -4.13 11.82 6.37
CA ASN A 101 -4.06 12.02 4.91
C ASN A 101 -4.48 10.79 4.10
N VAL A 102 -4.59 9.63 4.73
CA VAL A 102 -5.06 8.42 4.06
C VAL A 102 -6.59 8.43 4.06
N VAL A 103 -7.20 8.53 2.90
CA VAL A 103 -8.66 8.66 2.74
C VAL A 103 -9.36 7.33 2.42
N ALA A 104 -8.62 6.33 1.97
CA ALA A 104 -9.13 4.98 1.72
C ALA A 104 -7.99 3.97 1.87
N VAL A 105 -8.34 2.70 2.12
CA VAL A 105 -7.39 1.60 2.25
C VAL A 105 -7.94 0.35 1.61
N GLY A 106 -7.09 -0.52 1.07
CA GLY A 106 -7.58 -1.76 0.49
C GLY A 106 -6.51 -2.64 -0.13
N VAL A 107 -6.90 -3.41 -1.13
CA VAL A 107 -6.03 -4.38 -1.78
C VAL A 107 -6.08 -4.27 -3.30
N ASN A 108 -4.94 -4.48 -3.94
CA ASN A 108 -4.83 -4.54 -5.39
C ASN A 108 -3.75 -5.56 -5.81
N CYS A 109 -3.68 -5.86 -7.10
CA CYS A 109 -2.71 -6.83 -7.63
C CYS A 109 -2.66 -8.13 -6.82
N THR A 110 -3.83 -8.59 -6.38
CA THR A 110 -4.04 -9.74 -5.51
C THR A 110 -5.03 -10.68 -6.21
N ALA A 111 -4.84 -11.98 -6.07
CA ALA A 111 -5.73 -12.96 -6.69
C ALA A 111 -7.18 -12.80 -6.19
N PRO A 112 -8.19 -12.77 -7.07
CA PRO A 112 -9.60 -12.52 -6.70
C PRO A 112 -10.12 -13.47 -5.61
N ARG A 113 -9.65 -14.72 -5.58
CA ARG A 113 -10.06 -15.72 -4.59
C ARG A 113 -9.74 -15.34 -3.14
N PHE A 114 -8.81 -14.42 -2.90
CA PHE A 114 -8.44 -13.97 -1.55
C PHE A 114 -9.22 -12.74 -1.09
N VAL A 115 -9.86 -12.01 -2.00
CA VAL A 115 -10.48 -10.71 -1.72
C VAL A 115 -11.54 -10.80 -0.63
N GLU A 116 -12.45 -11.77 -0.71
CA GLU A 116 -13.53 -11.94 0.28
C GLU A 116 -12.95 -12.14 1.69
N GLY A 117 -11.97 -13.05 1.85
CA GLY A 117 -11.31 -13.29 3.13
C GLY A 117 -10.55 -12.09 3.64
N LEU A 118 -9.83 -11.38 2.77
CA LEU A 118 -9.11 -10.15 3.12
C LEU A 118 -10.06 -9.09 3.65
N LEU A 119 -11.16 -8.80 2.96
CA LEU A 119 -12.15 -7.82 3.40
C LEU A 119 -12.81 -8.23 4.72
N ALA A 120 -13.19 -9.51 4.86
CA ALA A 120 -13.76 -10.05 6.10
C ALA A 120 -12.80 -9.91 7.28
N SER A 121 -11.49 -10.08 7.06
CA SER A 121 -10.46 -10.00 8.11
C SER A 121 -10.30 -8.61 8.72
N VAL A 122 -10.79 -7.55 8.04
CA VAL A 122 -10.64 -6.16 8.46
C VAL A 122 -11.96 -5.41 8.66
N ALA A 123 -13.09 -6.04 8.35
CA ALA A 123 -14.40 -5.41 8.38
C ALA A 123 -14.77 -4.79 9.74
N ASP A 124 -14.32 -5.40 10.84
CA ASP A 124 -14.59 -4.94 12.21
C ASP A 124 -13.73 -3.74 12.64
N ILE A 125 -12.62 -3.47 11.95
CA ILE A 125 -11.70 -2.38 12.31
C ILE A 125 -11.63 -1.26 11.27
N ALA A 126 -12.06 -1.50 10.04
CA ALA A 126 -11.99 -0.51 8.97
C ALA A 126 -12.85 0.71 9.31
N ARG A 127 -12.22 1.90 9.34
CA ARG A 127 -12.86 3.20 9.60
C ARG A 127 -12.91 4.08 8.37
N LYS A 128 -12.28 3.64 7.29
CA LYS A 128 -12.18 4.34 6.00
C LYS A 128 -12.77 3.46 4.91
N PRO A 129 -13.20 4.04 3.78
CA PRO A 129 -13.64 3.28 2.63
C PRO A 129 -12.63 2.19 2.25
N LEU A 130 -13.12 1.00 1.99
CA LEU A 130 -12.32 -0.11 1.48
C LEU A 130 -12.37 -0.10 -0.05
N LEU A 131 -11.21 -0.25 -0.69
CA LEU A 131 -11.10 -0.32 -2.15
C LEU A 131 -10.45 -1.64 -2.59
N VAL A 132 -10.86 -2.13 -3.75
CA VAL A 132 -10.38 -3.40 -4.29
C VAL A 132 -10.25 -3.31 -5.80
N TYR A 133 -9.06 -3.63 -6.33
CA TYR A 133 -8.81 -3.81 -7.75
C TYR A 133 -7.81 -4.96 -7.96
N PRO A 134 -8.32 -6.20 -7.99
CA PRO A 134 -7.50 -7.41 -8.06
C PRO A 134 -6.88 -7.58 -9.44
N ASN A 135 -5.94 -8.53 -9.56
CA ASN A 135 -5.47 -9.00 -10.86
C ASN A 135 -6.48 -10.00 -11.47
N SER A 136 -6.15 -10.58 -12.64
CA SER A 136 -7.02 -11.55 -13.33
C SER A 136 -7.14 -12.90 -12.60
N GLY A 137 -6.28 -13.16 -11.62
CA GLY A 137 -6.21 -14.43 -10.88
C GLY A 137 -5.27 -15.46 -11.50
N GLU A 138 -4.62 -15.12 -12.59
CA GLU A 138 -3.59 -15.95 -13.21
C GLU A 138 -2.32 -15.93 -12.37
N ALA A 139 -1.59 -17.05 -12.39
CA ALA A 139 -0.28 -17.11 -11.77
C ALA A 139 0.76 -16.40 -12.67
N TRP A 140 1.72 -15.75 -12.06
CA TRP A 140 2.90 -15.25 -12.75
C TRP A 140 3.83 -16.44 -12.99
N ASP A 141 4.17 -16.72 -14.26
CA ASP A 141 5.12 -17.74 -14.70
C ASP A 141 6.55 -17.16 -14.77
#